data_99738eb6cdbf6b0ae73fdefe1b431a7b
#
_entry.id   99738eb6cdbf6b0ae73fdefe1b431a7b
#
_cell.length_a   1.000
_cell.length_b   1.000
_cell.length_c   1.000
_cell.angle_alpha   90.00
_cell.angle_beta   90.00
_cell.angle_gamma   90.00
#
_symmetry.space_group_name_H-M   'P 1'
#
loop_
_entity.id
_entity.type
_entity.pdbx_description
1 polymer ?
#
loop_
_entity_poly.entity_id
_entity_poly.type
_entity_poly.pdbx_seq_one_letter_code
_entity_poly.pdbx_strand_id
1 'polypeptide(L)'
;ASRGGIVHRIFRNAQAAWLHGQSGGPWLALARVLIFPAIRKGLGGNLKALISGSAPLAVSTQQFYMMLGIPVLQVYGLTETTGICTMDDPGQVEPGTVGPAIPGIEMKLGEGDEILVRGPNVFPGYWKRPEQTAAVLAGGWFHTGDRGERTSAGNWRIIGRLKNLLILSSGHNIAPEPLEETLARAIPGAEQVVVVGHGRSYLAALVTGDVQREKAAKELERMNGGLPHYRQIRAFHIEPRPLTIESGLLTANGKLRREAIAAYFRDSIEAMYRRKEA
;
A
#
# COMPACT_ATOMS: atom_id res chain seq x y z
N ALA A 1 13.71 37.12 -4.17
CA ALA A 1 13.15 35.76 -4.34
C ALA A 1 14.30 34.80 -4.62
N SER A 2 14.58 33.85 -3.73
CA SER A 2 15.65 32.87 -3.92
C SER A 2 15.36 31.97 -5.14
N ARG A 3 16.41 31.59 -5.89
CA ARG A 3 16.28 30.63 -7.02
C ARG A 3 15.46 29.39 -6.64
N GLY A 4 15.50 28.95 -5.38
CA GLY A 4 14.69 27.83 -4.86
C GLY A 4 13.18 28.03 -4.89
N GLY A 5 12.69 29.25 -4.67
CA GLY A 5 11.25 29.54 -4.66
C GLY A 5 10.60 29.45 -6.04
N ILE A 6 11.31 29.85 -7.10
CA ILE A 6 10.79 29.79 -8.49
C ILE A 6 10.77 28.35 -8.97
N VAL A 7 11.85 27.59 -8.75
CA VAL A 7 11.96 26.17 -9.12
C VAL A 7 10.85 25.37 -8.43
N HIS A 8 10.65 25.60 -7.14
CA HIS A 8 9.59 24.93 -6.38
C HIS A 8 8.19 25.25 -6.93
N ARG A 9 7.92 26.53 -7.29
CA ARG A 9 6.64 26.93 -7.89
C ARG A 9 6.38 26.28 -9.24
N ILE A 10 7.41 26.28 -10.12
CA ILE A 10 7.31 25.61 -11.43
C ILE A 10 7.02 24.12 -11.24
N PHE A 11 7.75 23.47 -10.35
CA PHE A 11 7.57 22.03 -10.07
C PHE A 11 6.16 21.72 -9.56
N ARG A 12 5.67 22.44 -8.56
CA ARG A 12 4.31 22.25 -8.00
C ARG A 12 3.21 22.43 -9.05
N ASN A 13 3.33 23.49 -9.87
CA ASN A 13 2.33 23.74 -10.91
C ASN A 13 2.38 22.68 -12.02
N ALA A 14 3.58 22.20 -12.38
CA ALA A 14 3.75 21.09 -13.31
C ALA A 14 3.13 19.79 -12.76
N GLN A 15 3.36 19.49 -11.49
CA GLN A 15 2.78 18.32 -10.82
C GLN A 15 1.25 18.41 -10.76
N ALA A 16 0.70 19.57 -10.39
CA ALA A 16 -0.74 19.78 -10.37
C ALA A 16 -1.35 19.60 -11.77
N ALA A 17 -0.74 20.20 -12.80
CA ALA A 17 -1.19 20.04 -14.17
C ALA A 17 -1.19 18.58 -14.65
N TRP A 18 -0.12 17.83 -14.32
CA TRP A 18 -0.01 16.40 -14.62
C TRP A 18 -1.12 15.57 -13.95
N LEU A 19 -1.36 15.78 -12.65
CA LEU A 19 -2.38 15.06 -11.89
C LEU A 19 -3.81 15.34 -12.39
N HIS A 20 -4.03 16.51 -13.02
CA HIS A 20 -5.29 16.85 -13.69
C HIS A 20 -5.34 16.41 -15.16
N GLY A 21 -4.44 15.52 -15.61
CA GLY A 21 -4.45 14.98 -16.98
C GLY A 21 -3.92 15.94 -18.05
N GLN A 22 -3.35 17.09 -17.67
CA GLN A 22 -2.80 18.06 -18.60
C GLN A 22 -1.36 17.69 -18.99
N SER A 23 -1.21 16.76 -19.92
CA SER A 23 0.12 16.29 -20.38
C SER A 23 0.93 17.32 -21.20
N GLY A 24 0.33 18.45 -21.59
CA GLY A 24 0.88 19.48 -22.51
C GLY A 24 0.89 20.91 -21.98
N GLY A 25 0.65 21.17 -20.71
CA GLY A 25 0.58 22.53 -20.17
C GLY A 25 1.95 23.26 -20.09
N PRO A 26 1.98 24.63 -20.08
CA PRO A 26 3.20 25.42 -20.09
C PRO A 26 4.11 25.16 -18.89
N TRP A 27 3.56 24.87 -17.71
CA TRP A 27 4.30 24.53 -16.52
C TRP A 27 5.03 23.20 -16.65
N LEU A 28 4.39 22.21 -17.27
CA LEU A 28 4.99 20.90 -17.51
C LEU A 28 6.11 21.02 -18.57
N ALA A 29 5.89 21.79 -19.64
CA ALA A 29 6.91 22.06 -20.65
C ALA A 29 8.14 22.73 -20.02
N LEU A 30 7.92 23.75 -19.18
CA LEU A 30 9.01 24.45 -18.49
C LEU A 30 9.76 23.53 -17.52
N ALA A 31 9.06 22.68 -16.77
CA ALA A 31 9.66 21.70 -15.86
C ALA A 31 10.46 20.64 -16.62
N ARG A 32 9.99 20.18 -17.77
CA ARG A 32 10.71 19.24 -18.65
C ARG A 32 12.06 19.76 -19.14
N VAL A 33 12.16 21.06 -19.35
CA VAL A 33 13.41 21.68 -19.82
C VAL A 33 14.35 22.04 -18.66
N LEU A 34 13.81 22.62 -17.57
CA LEU A 34 14.64 23.23 -16.54
C LEU A 34 14.87 22.33 -15.30
N ILE A 35 13.95 21.39 -15.01
CA ILE A 35 13.97 20.67 -13.73
C ILE A 35 14.18 19.16 -13.94
N PHE A 36 13.39 18.52 -14.80
CA PHE A 36 13.42 17.07 -14.97
C PHE A 36 14.77 16.52 -15.41
N PRO A 37 15.56 17.17 -16.30
CA PRO A 37 16.88 16.67 -16.68
C PRO A 37 17.85 16.56 -15.50
N ALA A 38 17.80 17.52 -14.56
CA ALA A 38 18.66 17.49 -13.37
C ALA A 38 18.27 16.32 -12.45
N ILE A 39 16.96 16.06 -12.26
CA ILE A 39 16.48 14.92 -11.47
C ILE A 39 16.87 13.60 -12.16
N ARG A 40 16.62 13.46 -13.47
CA ARG A 40 16.98 12.26 -14.24
C ARG A 40 18.48 11.99 -14.23
N LYS A 41 19.31 13.04 -14.32
CA LYS A 41 20.76 12.92 -14.20
C LYS A 41 21.19 12.43 -12.82
N GLY A 42 20.55 12.92 -11.75
CA GLY A 42 20.74 12.43 -10.38
C GLY A 42 20.39 10.95 -10.19
N LEU A 43 19.50 10.40 -11.03
CA LEU A 43 19.15 8.97 -11.09
C LEU A 43 20.02 8.17 -12.06
N GLY A 44 21.16 8.72 -12.52
CA GLY A 44 22.12 8.06 -13.39
C GLY A 44 21.94 8.31 -14.89
N GLY A 45 20.90 9.05 -15.33
CA GLY A 45 20.70 9.51 -16.72
C GLY A 45 20.21 8.45 -17.72
N ASN A 46 20.52 7.18 -17.52
CA ASN A 46 20.21 6.07 -18.43
C ASN A 46 19.10 5.15 -17.92
N LEU A 47 18.40 5.54 -16.85
CA LEU A 47 17.33 4.76 -16.27
C LEU A 47 16.14 4.69 -17.24
N LYS A 48 15.76 3.46 -17.64
CA LYS A 48 14.65 3.20 -18.57
C LYS A 48 13.33 3.00 -17.84
N ALA A 49 13.36 2.26 -16.72
CA ALA A 49 12.21 1.99 -15.87
C ALA A 49 12.69 1.66 -14.45
N LEU A 50 11.77 1.76 -13.49
CA LEU A 50 11.90 1.22 -12.14
C LEU A 50 10.93 0.07 -12.00
N ILE A 51 11.31 -0.97 -11.26
CA ILE A 51 10.42 -2.09 -10.91
C ILE A 51 10.18 -2.04 -9.41
N SER A 52 8.92 -2.09 -9.00
CA SER A 52 8.50 -2.08 -7.60
C SER A 52 7.61 -3.28 -7.31
N GLY A 53 7.91 -4.00 -6.22
CA GLY A 53 7.13 -5.15 -5.77
C GLY A 53 7.31 -5.41 -4.28
N SER A 54 6.77 -6.51 -3.77
CA SER A 54 6.83 -6.96 -2.37
C SER A 54 6.03 -6.14 -1.37
N ALA A 55 5.68 -4.89 -1.68
CA ALA A 55 4.84 -4.00 -0.87
C ALA A 55 4.01 -3.08 -1.78
N PRO A 56 2.86 -2.59 -1.31
CA PRO A 56 2.09 -1.59 -2.05
C PRO A 56 2.94 -0.34 -2.34
N LEU A 57 2.80 0.21 -3.54
CA LEU A 57 3.40 1.49 -3.92
C LEU A 57 2.30 2.55 -4.02
N ALA A 58 2.51 3.72 -3.39
CA ALA A 58 1.56 4.80 -3.54
C ALA A 58 1.39 5.24 -4.98
N VAL A 59 0.15 5.39 -5.38
CA VAL A 59 -0.22 5.93 -6.69
C VAL A 59 0.49 7.25 -6.98
N SER A 60 0.57 8.14 -5.99
CA SER A 60 1.26 9.43 -6.13
C SER A 60 2.76 9.30 -6.40
N THR A 61 3.42 8.28 -5.84
CA THR A 61 4.84 7.99 -6.11
C THR A 61 5.01 7.48 -7.54
N GLN A 62 4.17 6.55 -7.97
CA GLN A 62 4.18 6.03 -9.34
C GLN A 62 3.95 7.18 -10.34
N GLN A 63 2.92 7.99 -10.13
CA GLN A 63 2.60 9.16 -10.95
C GLN A 63 3.72 10.18 -10.99
N PHE A 64 4.43 10.40 -9.87
CA PHE A 64 5.58 11.30 -9.81
C PHE A 64 6.68 10.89 -10.79
N TYR A 65 7.08 9.62 -10.78
CA TYR A 65 8.10 9.13 -11.70
C TYR A 65 7.63 9.10 -13.16
N MET A 66 6.38 8.74 -13.40
CA MET A 66 5.78 8.80 -14.74
C MET A 66 5.78 10.23 -15.30
N MET A 67 5.49 11.24 -14.47
CA MET A 67 5.60 12.66 -14.86
C MET A 67 7.02 13.02 -15.30
N LEU A 68 8.05 12.45 -14.65
CA LEU A 68 9.44 12.61 -15.03
C LEU A 68 9.82 11.86 -16.32
N GLY A 69 8.92 11.05 -16.87
CA GLY A 69 9.18 10.18 -18.02
C GLY A 69 9.97 8.93 -17.65
N ILE A 70 9.87 8.48 -16.39
CA ILE A 70 10.47 7.24 -15.88
C ILE A 70 9.31 6.35 -15.42
N PRO A 71 8.91 5.33 -16.20
CA PRO A 71 7.84 4.43 -15.79
C PRO A 71 8.27 3.64 -14.56
N VAL A 72 7.38 3.51 -13.59
CA VAL A 72 7.50 2.60 -12.46
C VAL A 72 6.54 1.46 -12.69
N LEU A 73 7.09 0.29 -12.97
CA LEU A 73 6.36 -0.93 -13.24
C LEU A 73 6.12 -1.65 -11.91
N GLN A 74 4.89 -1.81 -11.52
CA GLN A 74 4.56 -2.62 -10.37
C GLN A 74 4.48 -4.09 -10.76
N VAL A 75 4.90 -4.94 -9.82
CA VAL A 75 4.83 -6.40 -9.94
C VAL A 75 4.18 -6.98 -8.68
N TYR A 76 3.43 -8.06 -8.87
CA TYR A 76 2.87 -8.83 -7.76
C TYR A 76 3.26 -10.30 -7.89
N GLY A 77 3.55 -10.90 -6.76
CA GLY A 77 3.80 -12.32 -6.61
C GLY A 77 4.23 -12.64 -5.18
N LEU A 78 4.42 -13.93 -4.95
CA LEU A 78 4.74 -14.49 -3.64
C LEU A 78 5.94 -15.45 -3.79
N THR A 79 6.50 -15.86 -2.66
CA THR A 79 7.51 -16.93 -2.64
C THR A 79 6.94 -18.22 -3.25
N GLU A 80 5.69 -18.50 -2.97
CA GLU A 80 4.94 -19.65 -3.47
C GLU A 80 4.68 -19.62 -4.99
N THR A 81 4.87 -18.47 -5.61
CA THR A 81 4.79 -18.30 -7.06
C THR A 81 6.16 -18.05 -7.70
N THR A 82 7.24 -18.40 -7.00
CA THR A 82 8.63 -18.31 -7.48
C THR A 82 8.97 -16.91 -8.03
N GLY A 83 8.38 -15.88 -7.44
CA GLY A 83 8.56 -14.49 -7.85
C GLY A 83 7.25 -13.84 -8.29
N ILE A 84 7.16 -13.42 -9.56
CA ILE A 84 6.05 -12.59 -10.04
C ILE A 84 4.96 -13.40 -10.76
N CYS A 85 3.72 -12.99 -10.56
CA CYS A 85 2.54 -13.45 -11.30
C CYS A 85 2.04 -12.40 -12.29
N THR A 86 2.24 -11.12 -11.95
CA THR A 86 1.82 -9.98 -12.77
C THR A 86 2.95 -8.98 -12.91
N MET A 87 2.90 -8.19 -13.97
CA MET A 87 3.80 -7.05 -14.17
C MET A 87 3.09 -5.99 -15.02
N ASP A 88 3.27 -4.71 -14.67
CA ASP A 88 2.81 -3.61 -15.50
C ASP A 88 3.42 -3.66 -16.90
N ASP A 89 2.61 -3.39 -17.92
CA ASP A 89 3.10 -3.15 -19.28
C ASP A 89 3.73 -1.76 -19.36
N PRO A 90 5.01 -1.63 -19.73
CA PRO A 90 5.67 -0.32 -19.86
C PRO A 90 4.94 0.69 -20.76
N GLY A 91 4.18 0.21 -21.74
CA GLY A 91 3.39 1.02 -22.66
C GLY A 91 2.02 1.44 -22.12
N GLN A 92 1.50 0.75 -21.09
CA GLN A 92 0.12 0.91 -20.61
C GLN A 92 0.01 0.81 -19.08
N VAL A 93 0.91 1.50 -18.36
CA VAL A 93 0.87 1.52 -16.89
C VAL A 93 -0.42 2.17 -16.40
N GLU A 94 -1.22 1.44 -15.64
CA GLU A 94 -2.39 1.92 -14.91
C GLU A 94 -2.00 2.14 -13.43
N PRO A 95 -1.83 3.40 -12.97
CA PRO A 95 -1.36 3.65 -11.60
C PRO A 95 -2.25 3.02 -10.53
N GLY A 96 -1.62 2.34 -9.57
CA GLY A 96 -2.32 1.65 -8.48
C GLY A 96 -2.73 0.21 -8.81
N THR A 97 -2.37 -0.30 -9.99
CA THR A 97 -2.47 -1.72 -10.34
C THR A 97 -1.07 -2.36 -10.31
N VAL A 98 -1.03 -3.67 -10.46
CA VAL A 98 0.19 -4.48 -10.57
C VAL A 98 0.30 -5.14 -11.95
N GLY A 99 -0.43 -4.59 -12.93
CA GLY A 99 -0.43 -5.06 -14.31
C GLY A 99 -1.24 -6.33 -14.56
N PRO A 100 -1.22 -6.83 -15.82
CA PRO A 100 -1.84 -8.10 -16.19
C PRO A 100 -1.00 -9.30 -15.71
N ALA A 101 -1.60 -10.49 -15.74
CA ALA A 101 -0.87 -11.74 -15.54
C ALA A 101 0.22 -11.89 -16.62
N ILE A 102 1.41 -12.34 -16.22
CA ILE A 102 2.49 -12.61 -17.18
C ILE A 102 2.16 -13.85 -18.02
N PRO A 103 2.74 -13.97 -19.23
CA PRO A 103 2.47 -15.11 -20.11
C PRO A 103 2.70 -16.46 -19.42
N GLY A 104 1.76 -17.38 -19.61
CA GLY A 104 1.79 -18.73 -19.01
C GLY A 104 1.23 -18.82 -17.60
N ILE A 105 0.80 -17.70 -17.00
CA ILE A 105 0.17 -17.66 -15.68
C ILE A 105 -1.33 -17.37 -15.84
N GLU A 106 -2.14 -18.20 -15.22
CA GLU A 106 -3.58 -17.99 -15.13
C GLU A 106 -3.94 -17.44 -13.76
N MET A 107 -4.80 -16.45 -13.74
CA MET A 107 -5.30 -15.84 -12.51
C MET A 107 -6.80 -15.61 -12.59
N LYS A 108 -7.49 -15.83 -11.46
CA LYS A 108 -8.93 -15.56 -11.32
C LYS A 108 -9.25 -15.11 -9.89
N LEU A 109 -10.45 -14.58 -9.70
CA LEU A 109 -11.01 -14.37 -8.37
C LEU A 109 -11.76 -15.62 -7.92
N GLY A 110 -11.52 -16.01 -6.67
CA GLY A 110 -12.23 -17.04 -5.93
C GLY A 110 -13.25 -16.44 -4.97
N GLU A 111 -13.62 -17.20 -3.97
CA GLU A 111 -14.53 -16.75 -2.91
C GLU A 111 -13.93 -15.56 -2.13
N GLY A 112 -14.74 -14.56 -1.81
CA GLY A 112 -14.32 -13.35 -1.10
C GLY A 112 -13.34 -12.48 -1.88
N ASP A 113 -13.33 -12.57 -3.22
CA ASP A 113 -12.40 -11.91 -4.12
C ASP A 113 -10.93 -12.34 -3.91
N GLU A 114 -10.71 -13.56 -3.42
CA GLU A 114 -9.36 -14.10 -3.30
C GLU A 114 -8.71 -14.27 -4.67
N ILE A 115 -7.46 -13.84 -4.79
CA ILE A 115 -6.66 -14.09 -5.99
C ILE A 115 -6.19 -15.55 -5.99
N LEU A 116 -6.59 -16.27 -7.03
CA LEU A 116 -6.16 -17.63 -7.29
C LEU A 116 -5.20 -17.66 -8.46
N VAL A 117 -4.10 -18.40 -8.32
CA VAL A 117 -3.04 -18.50 -9.35
C VAL A 117 -2.85 -19.93 -9.78
N ARG A 118 -2.64 -20.14 -11.08
CA ARG A 118 -2.24 -21.40 -11.68
C ARG A 118 -1.16 -21.18 -12.74
N GLY A 119 -0.12 -21.99 -12.73
CA GLY A 119 0.94 -21.89 -13.72
C GLY A 119 2.20 -22.64 -13.28
N PRO A 120 3.19 -22.72 -14.16
CA PRO A 120 4.46 -23.43 -13.89
C PRO A 120 5.31 -22.74 -12.82
N ASN A 121 5.02 -21.48 -12.47
CA ASN A 121 5.67 -20.72 -11.42
C ASN A 121 5.18 -21.08 -10.01
N VAL A 122 4.06 -21.80 -9.88
CA VAL A 122 3.52 -22.20 -8.58
C VAL A 122 4.39 -23.31 -7.98
N PHE A 123 4.78 -23.13 -6.74
CA PHE A 123 5.61 -24.08 -5.99
C PHE A 123 4.93 -25.44 -5.81
N PRO A 124 5.68 -26.54 -5.60
CA PRO A 124 5.09 -27.87 -5.37
C PRO A 124 4.54 -28.05 -3.96
N GLY A 125 4.89 -27.15 -3.02
CA GLY A 125 4.40 -27.17 -1.64
C GLY A 125 5.44 -26.78 -0.61
N TYR A 126 5.01 -26.71 0.64
CA TYR A 126 5.87 -26.39 1.78
C TYR A 126 6.63 -27.65 2.24
N TRP A 127 7.92 -27.49 2.45
CA TRP A 127 8.81 -28.59 2.87
C TRP A 127 8.34 -29.21 4.19
N LYS A 128 8.07 -30.52 4.21
CA LYS A 128 7.56 -31.29 5.37
C LYS A 128 6.29 -30.70 6.02
N ARG A 129 5.43 -30.04 5.22
CA ARG A 129 4.18 -29.43 5.68
C ARG A 129 3.02 -29.80 4.75
N PRO A 130 2.62 -31.09 4.68
CA PRO A 130 1.61 -31.54 3.73
C PRO A 130 0.23 -30.91 3.98
N GLU A 131 -0.18 -30.72 5.24
CA GLU A 131 -1.46 -30.12 5.58
C GLU A 131 -1.55 -28.65 5.13
N GLN A 132 -0.50 -27.86 5.42
CA GLN A 132 -0.42 -26.46 4.97
C GLN A 132 -0.35 -26.37 3.43
N THR A 133 0.31 -27.33 2.79
CA THR A 133 0.36 -27.40 1.33
C THR A 133 -1.04 -27.68 0.76
N ALA A 134 -1.75 -28.66 1.29
CA ALA A 134 -3.11 -29.01 0.86
C ALA A 134 -4.10 -27.86 1.09
N ALA A 135 -3.92 -27.07 2.15
CA ALA A 135 -4.76 -25.91 2.46
C ALA A 135 -4.63 -24.78 1.42
N VAL A 136 -3.47 -24.65 0.76
CA VAL A 136 -3.23 -23.57 -0.22
C VAL A 136 -3.23 -24.05 -1.66
N LEU A 137 -3.04 -25.35 -1.91
CA LEU A 137 -3.10 -25.96 -3.24
C LEU A 137 -4.35 -26.81 -3.36
N ALA A 138 -5.47 -26.17 -3.70
CA ALA A 138 -6.77 -26.82 -3.79
C ALA A 138 -7.40 -26.65 -5.17
N GLY A 139 -8.07 -27.68 -5.69
CA GLY A 139 -8.78 -27.62 -6.97
C GLY A 139 -7.90 -27.26 -8.18
N GLY A 140 -6.58 -27.51 -8.11
CA GLY A 140 -5.62 -27.15 -9.16
C GLY A 140 -5.24 -25.67 -9.17
N TRP A 141 -5.55 -24.93 -8.11
CA TRP A 141 -5.22 -23.50 -7.94
C TRP A 141 -4.43 -23.29 -6.65
N PHE A 142 -3.53 -22.33 -6.70
CA PHE A 142 -2.88 -21.79 -5.51
C PHE A 142 -3.73 -20.66 -4.94
N HIS A 143 -4.14 -20.82 -3.69
CA HIS A 143 -4.85 -19.85 -2.90
C HIS A 143 -3.86 -18.88 -2.26
N THR A 144 -3.82 -17.65 -2.76
CA THR A 144 -2.79 -16.68 -2.34
C THR A 144 -3.06 -16.09 -0.95
N GLY A 145 -4.30 -16.12 -0.48
CA GLY A 145 -4.76 -15.38 0.68
C GLY A 145 -4.78 -13.87 0.47
N ASP A 146 -4.52 -13.39 -0.74
CA ASP A 146 -4.61 -11.97 -1.10
C ASP A 146 -5.97 -11.70 -1.75
N ARG A 147 -6.60 -10.61 -1.36
CA ARG A 147 -7.80 -10.09 -1.98
C ARG A 147 -7.44 -9.13 -3.09
N GLY A 148 -8.10 -9.24 -4.22
CA GLY A 148 -7.85 -8.37 -5.36
C GLY A 148 -9.08 -8.05 -6.18
N GLU A 149 -8.89 -7.26 -7.20
CA GLU A 149 -9.86 -6.99 -8.26
C GLU A 149 -9.17 -6.96 -9.61
N ARG A 150 -9.93 -7.17 -10.68
CA ARG A 150 -9.45 -7.04 -12.04
C ARG A 150 -10.12 -5.83 -12.68
N THR A 151 -9.32 -4.91 -13.24
CA THR A 151 -9.83 -3.73 -13.93
C THR A 151 -10.43 -4.10 -15.29
N SER A 152 -11.18 -3.20 -15.88
CA SER A 152 -11.73 -3.35 -17.25
C SER A 152 -10.62 -3.47 -18.30
N ALA A 153 -9.43 -2.92 -18.05
CA ALA A 153 -8.25 -3.05 -18.89
C ALA A 153 -7.54 -4.41 -18.73
N GLY A 154 -7.98 -5.24 -17.78
CA GLY A 154 -7.40 -6.56 -17.52
C GLY A 154 -6.27 -6.57 -16.50
N ASN A 155 -5.93 -5.41 -15.93
CA ASN A 155 -4.91 -5.31 -14.88
C ASN A 155 -5.43 -5.79 -13.53
N TRP A 156 -4.54 -6.27 -12.68
CA TRP A 156 -4.83 -6.67 -11.32
C TRP A 156 -4.53 -5.54 -10.34
N ARG A 157 -5.38 -5.42 -9.31
CA ARG A 157 -5.15 -4.54 -8.15
C ARG A 157 -5.24 -5.37 -6.89
N ILE A 158 -4.22 -5.24 -6.03
CA ILE A 158 -4.19 -5.91 -4.73
C ILE A 158 -4.87 -5.01 -3.72
N ILE A 159 -5.91 -5.54 -3.04
CA ILE A 159 -6.70 -4.79 -2.07
C ILE A 159 -6.15 -4.99 -0.65
N GLY A 160 -5.66 -6.19 -0.34
CA GLY A 160 -5.08 -6.53 0.96
C GLY A 160 -5.06 -8.04 1.19
N ARG A 161 -4.76 -8.44 2.43
CA ARG A 161 -4.75 -9.85 2.86
C ARG A 161 -6.09 -10.24 3.45
N LEU A 162 -6.65 -11.39 3.04
CA LEU A 162 -7.91 -11.91 3.59
C LEU A 162 -7.85 -12.06 5.11
N LYS A 163 -6.77 -12.64 5.63
CA LYS A 163 -6.58 -12.84 7.07
C LYS A 163 -6.40 -11.55 7.88
N ASN A 164 -6.07 -10.45 7.22
CA ASN A 164 -5.86 -9.15 7.87
C ASN A 164 -7.12 -8.28 7.85
N LEU A 165 -8.19 -8.73 7.17
CA LEU A 165 -9.45 -7.98 7.12
C LEU A 165 -9.98 -7.72 8.53
N LEU A 166 -10.26 -6.46 8.79
CA LEU A 166 -10.94 -6.04 10.00
C LEU A 166 -12.45 -6.09 9.75
N ILE A 167 -13.12 -7.02 10.40
CA ILE A 167 -14.57 -7.14 10.34
C ILE A 167 -15.13 -6.34 11.51
N LEU A 168 -15.76 -5.20 11.22
CA LEU A 168 -16.43 -4.40 12.25
C LEU A 168 -17.67 -5.09 12.78
N SER A 169 -18.15 -4.69 13.96
CA SER A 169 -19.41 -5.17 14.52
C SER A 169 -20.63 -4.90 13.63
N SER A 170 -20.52 -3.93 12.71
CA SER A 170 -21.49 -3.62 11.66
C SER A 170 -21.42 -4.55 10.44
N GLY A 171 -20.50 -5.52 10.41
CA GLY A 171 -20.31 -6.46 9.30
C GLY A 171 -19.43 -5.94 8.15
N HIS A 172 -18.93 -4.69 8.19
CA HIS A 172 -18.05 -4.18 7.14
C HIS A 172 -16.67 -4.82 7.19
N ASN A 173 -16.21 -5.31 6.04
CA ASN A 173 -14.87 -5.87 5.84
C ASN A 173 -13.91 -4.78 5.34
N ILE A 174 -12.87 -4.50 6.12
CA ILE A 174 -11.94 -3.40 5.83
C ILE A 174 -10.52 -3.94 5.76
N ALA A 175 -9.86 -3.75 4.62
CA ALA A 175 -8.43 -3.97 4.49
C ALA A 175 -7.69 -2.82 5.19
N PRO A 176 -6.87 -3.09 6.21
CA PRO A 176 -6.18 -2.05 6.97
C PRO A 176 -5.01 -1.42 6.21
N GLU A 177 -4.34 -2.17 5.36
CA GLU A 177 -3.07 -1.78 4.73
C GLU A 177 -3.16 -0.44 3.96
N PRO A 178 -4.18 -0.17 3.12
CA PRO A 178 -4.29 1.12 2.43
C PRO A 178 -4.49 2.31 3.36
N LEU A 179 -5.17 2.11 4.50
CA LEU A 179 -5.36 3.15 5.52
C LEU A 179 -4.05 3.41 6.27
N GLU A 180 -3.35 2.36 6.65
CA GLU A 180 -2.05 2.41 7.34
C GLU A 180 -1.01 3.15 6.50
N GLU A 181 -0.90 2.80 5.22
CA GLU A 181 0.01 3.45 4.30
C GLU A 181 -0.30 4.94 4.12
N THR A 182 -1.58 5.27 3.95
CA THR A 182 -2.02 6.66 3.79
C THR A 182 -1.69 7.48 5.03
N LEU A 183 -1.96 6.96 6.23
CA LEU A 183 -1.67 7.62 7.50
C LEU A 183 -0.18 7.75 7.76
N ALA A 184 0.60 6.71 7.55
CA ALA A 184 2.05 6.73 7.78
C ALA A 184 2.73 7.82 6.94
N ARG A 185 2.21 8.10 5.74
CA ARG A 185 2.71 9.19 4.89
C ARG A 185 2.21 10.58 5.29
N ALA A 186 0.98 10.64 5.79
CA ALA A 186 0.34 11.93 6.10
C ALA A 186 0.80 12.49 7.44
N ILE A 187 1.06 11.64 8.42
CA ILE A 187 1.43 12.03 9.78
C ILE A 187 2.94 12.28 9.86
N PRO A 188 3.40 13.53 10.09
CA PRO A 188 4.82 13.83 10.24
C PRO A 188 5.43 13.10 11.44
N GLY A 189 6.55 12.40 11.23
CA GLY A 189 7.25 11.63 12.26
C GLY A 189 6.71 10.21 12.48
N ALA A 190 5.63 9.81 11.80
CA ALA A 190 5.14 8.43 11.88
C ALA A 190 6.10 7.47 11.15
N GLU A 191 6.47 6.39 11.83
CA GLU A 191 7.29 5.32 11.28
C GLU A 191 6.44 4.12 10.86
N GLN A 192 5.53 3.68 11.73
CA GLN A 192 4.54 2.66 11.39
C GLN A 192 3.16 3.08 11.88
N VAL A 193 2.14 2.62 11.16
CA VAL A 193 0.74 2.74 11.58
C VAL A 193 0.11 1.37 11.54
N VAL A 194 -0.62 1.01 12.59
CA VAL A 194 -1.37 -0.24 12.68
C VAL A 194 -2.83 0.09 12.94
N VAL A 195 -3.69 -0.21 11.98
CA VAL A 195 -5.14 -0.03 12.13
C VAL A 195 -5.73 -1.25 12.82
N VAL A 196 -6.54 -1.02 13.83
CA VAL A 196 -7.25 -2.04 14.62
C VAL A 196 -8.74 -1.76 14.64
N GLY A 197 -9.56 -2.79 14.90
CA GLY A 197 -11.01 -2.59 14.91
C GLY A 197 -11.82 -3.86 14.67
N HIS A 198 -11.18 -5.02 14.59
CA HIS A 198 -11.90 -6.29 14.43
C HIS A 198 -12.89 -6.52 15.59
N GLY A 199 -14.14 -6.77 15.29
CA GLY A 199 -15.23 -6.91 16.27
C GLY A 199 -15.67 -5.62 16.96
N ARG A 200 -15.10 -4.45 16.59
CA ARG A 200 -15.39 -3.15 17.22
C ARG A 200 -16.37 -2.32 16.36
N SER A 201 -16.96 -1.30 16.97
CA SER A 201 -17.90 -0.39 16.29
C SER A 201 -17.22 0.62 15.35
N TYR A 202 -15.91 0.82 15.46
CA TYR A 202 -15.12 1.73 14.64
C TYR A 202 -13.65 1.30 14.57
N LEU A 203 -12.90 1.92 13.65
CA LEU A 203 -11.46 1.74 13.54
C LEU A 203 -10.70 2.67 14.47
N ALA A 204 -9.60 2.16 15.04
CA ALA A 204 -8.61 2.94 15.74
C ALA A 204 -7.21 2.69 15.15
N ALA A 205 -6.24 3.56 15.46
CA ALA A 205 -4.88 3.44 14.96
C ALA A 205 -3.84 3.49 16.09
N LEU A 206 -2.88 2.58 16.06
CA LEU A 206 -1.61 2.69 16.78
C LEU A 206 -0.61 3.34 15.83
N VAL A 207 -0.02 4.45 16.23
CA VAL A 207 0.96 5.22 15.45
C VAL A 207 2.28 5.20 16.19
N THR A 208 3.36 4.80 15.55
CA THR A 208 4.69 4.77 16.18
C THR A 208 5.60 5.85 15.60
N GLY A 209 6.57 6.31 16.40
CA GLY A 209 7.56 7.32 16.00
C GLY A 209 7.48 8.63 16.79
N ASP A 210 8.30 9.60 16.39
CA ASP A 210 8.31 10.95 16.99
C ASP A 210 7.15 11.81 16.44
N VAL A 211 5.96 11.53 16.94
CA VAL A 211 4.70 12.06 16.44
C VAL A 211 4.09 13.07 17.40
N GLN A 212 3.84 14.29 16.94
CA GLN A 212 3.09 15.29 17.68
C GLN A 212 1.58 15.01 17.57
N ARG A 213 0.91 14.84 18.73
CA ARG A 213 -0.50 14.45 18.81
C ARG A 213 -1.43 15.37 18.04
N GLU A 214 -1.23 16.67 18.11
CA GLU A 214 -2.04 17.67 17.42
C GLU A 214 -1.92 17.58 15.90
N LYS A 215 -0.70 17.31 15.39
CA LYS A 215 -0.47 17.11 13.96
C LYS A 215 -1.11 15.79 13.48
N ALA A 216 -0.96 14.72 14.25
CA ALA A 216 -1.60 13.46 13.93
C ALA A 216 -3.13 13.57 13.91
N ALA A 217 -3.74 14.26 14.89
CA ALA A 217 -5.18 14.49 14.95
C ALA A 217 -5.68 15.24 13.71
N LYS A 218 -4.99 16.32 13.31
CA LYS A 218 -5.34 17.13 12.14
C LYS A 218 -5.27 16.32 10.83
N GLU A 219 -4.23 15.54 10.63
CA GLU A 219 -4.09 14.71 9.42
C GLU A 219 -5.13 13.58 9.38
N LEU A 220 -5.45 13.02 10.55
CA LEU A 220 -6.48 11.99 10.68
C LEU A 220 -7.87 12.55 10.39
N GLU A 221 -8.19 13.75 10.86
CA GLU A 221 -9.44 14.46 10.55
C GLU A 221 -9.54 14.76 9.05
N ARG A 222 -8.46 15.26 8.43
CA ARG A 222 -8.40 15.55 7.01
C ARG A 222 -8.64 14.28 6.17
N MET A 223 -8.01 13.16 6.54
CA MET A 223 -8.21 11.88 5.86
C MET A 223 -9.64 11.36 6.03
N ASN A 224 -10.18 11.43 7.25
CA ASN A 224 -11.54 10.99 7.56
C ASN A 224 -12.61 11.73 6.76
N GLY A 225 -12.37 13.01 6.43
CA GLY A 225 -13.27 13.80 5.60
C GLY A 225 -13.50 13.26 4.19
N GLY A 226 -12.57 12.47 3.66
CA GLY A 226 -12.67 11.79 2.36
C GLY A 226 -13.11 10.32 2.43
N LEU A 227 -13.36 9.79 3.64
CA LEU A 227 -13.66 8.37 3.84
C LEU A 227 -15.13 8.14 4.23
N PRO A 228 -15.75 7.04 3.76
CA PRO A 228 -17.02 6.57 4.27
C PRO A 228 -16.94 6.36 5.79
N HIS A 229 -18.03 6.59 6.50
CA HIS A 229 -18.13 6.54 7.96
C HIS A 229 -17.52 5.26 8.59
N TYR A 230 -17.76 4.10 8.00
CA TYR A 230 -17.24 2.81 8.48
C TYR A 230 -15.73 2.63 8.27
N ARG A 231 -15.08 3.46 7.44
CA ARG A 231 -13.63 3.44 7.22
C ARG A 231 -12.89 4.53 8.00
N GLN A 232 -13.63 5.40 8.71
CA GLN A 232 -13.03 6.47 9.49
C GLN A 232 -12.35 5.92 10.75
N ILE A 233 -11.17 6.45 11.04
CA ILE A 233 -10.42 6.13 12.26
C ILE A 233 -10.81 7.16 13.33
N ARG A 234 -11.39 6.69 14.42
CA ARG A 234 -11.99 7.58 15.43
C ARG A 234 -11.16 7.78 16.69
N ALA A 235 -10.16 6.96 16.89
CA ALA A 235 -9.26 7.05 18.01
C ALA A 235 -7.84 6.65 17.58
N PHE A 236 -6.84 7.18 18.26
CA PHE A 236 -5.47 6.76 18.03
C PHE A 236 -4.63 6.81 19.29
N HIS A 237 -3.62 5.95 19.35
CA HIS A 237 -2.57 5.89 20.37
C HIS A 237 -1.23 6.16 19.71
N ILE A 238 -0.36 6.95 20.37
CA ILE A 238 1.00 7.19 19.91
C ILE A 238 1.96 6.41 20.83
N GLU A 239 2.77 5.56 20.22
CA GLU A 239 3.92 4.90 20.84
C GLU A 239 5.19 5.57 20.30
N PRO A 240 5.99 6.24 21.12
CA PRO A 240 7.21 6.92 20.66
C PRO A 240 8.27 5.98 20.06
N ARG A 241 8.28 4.72 20.51
CA ARG A 241 9.25 3.74 20.04
C ARG A 241 8.73 3.01 18.80
N PRO A 242 9.56 2.82 17.77
CA PRO A 242 9.18 2.05 16.59
C PRO A 242 8.99 0.56 16.93
N LEU A 243 8.18 -0.13 16.13
CA LEU A 243 8.12 -1.58 16.16
C LEU A 243 9.40 -2.12 15.52
N THR A 244 9.96 -3.17 16.10
CA THR A 244 11.21 -3.78 15.60
C THR A 244 11.10 -5.29 15.44
N ILE A 245 12.08 -5.88 14.74
CA ILE A 245 12.22 -7.33 14.60
C ILE A 245 12.59 -7.95 15.95
N GLU A 246 13.46 -7.29 16.71
CA GLU A 246 13.96 -7.74 18.02
C GLU A 246 12.84 -7.80 19.07
N SER A 247 11.87 -6.87 18.99
CA SER A 247 10.68 -6.91 19.86
C SER A 247 9.70 -8.02 19.49
N GLY A 248 9.92 -8.72 18.39
CA GLY A 248 9.02 -9.74 17.86
C GLY A 248 7.74 -9.18 17.22
N LEU A 249 7.64 -7.87 17.02
CA LEU A 249 6.46 -7.18 16.47
C LEU A 249 6.52 -7.06 14.94
N LEU A 250 7.72 -7.23 14.37
CA LEU A 250 7.91 -7.34 12.93
C LEU A 250 8.43 -8.73 12.54
N THR A 251 8.14 -9.13 11.30
CA THR A 251 8.80 -10.29 10.67
C THR A 251 10.24 -9.93 10.28
N ALA A 252 11.07 -10.93 9.94
CA ALA A 252 12.43 -10.70 9.44
C ALA A 252 12.48 -9.77 8.20
N ASN A 253 11.39 -9.69 7.44
CA ASN A 253 11.25 -8.80 6.28
C ASN A 253 10.55 -7.46 6.61
N GLY A 254 10.46 -7.09 7.89
CA GLY A 254 9.88 -5.83 8.36
C GLY A 254 8.35 -5.73 8.25
N LYS A 255 7.62 -6.83 8.02
CA LYS A 255 6.15 -6.81 7.95
C LYS A 255 5.55 -6.90 9.35
N LEU A 256 4.42 -6.23 9.58
CA LEU A 256 3.69 -6.19 10.85
C LEU A 256 3.21 -7.60 11.27
N ARG A 257 3.51 -8.01 12.49
CA ARG A 257 2.97 -9.21 13.13
C ARG A 257 1.73 -8.82 13.94
N ARG A 258 0.60 -8.67 13.25
CA ARG A 258 -0.64 -8.06 13.78
C ARG A 258 -1.12 -8.67 15.08
N GLU A 259 -1.09 -10.01 15.21
CA GLU A 259 -1.49 -10.71 16.43
C GLU A 259 -0.57 -10.38 17.61
N ALA A 260 0.75 -10.36 17.37
CA ALA A 260 1.74 -10.00 18.39
C ALA A 260 1.59 -8.54 18.81
N ILE A 261 1.36 -7.63 17.85
CA ILE A 261 1.12 -6.20 18.11
C ILE A 261 -0.17 -6.02 18.92
N ALA A 262 -1.26 -6.69 18.55
CA ALA A 262 -2.52 -6.61 19.28
C ALA A 262 -2.41 -7.14 20.71
N ALA A 263 -1.62 -8.20 20.93
CA ALA A 263 -1.35 -8.73 22.25
C ALA A 263 -0.48 -7.79 23.08
N TYR A 264 0.60 -7.24 22.50
CA TYR A 264 1.53 -6.35 23.19
C TYR A 264 0.89 -5.03 23.59
N PHE A 265 0.08 -4.42 22.72
CA PHE A 265 -0.58 -3.14 22.96
C PHE A 265 -2.04 -3.29 23.42
N ARG A 266 -2.41 -4.44 23.99
CA ARG A 266 -3.81 -4.72 24.40
C ARG A 266 -4.41 -3.59 25.22
N ASP A 267 -3.75 -3.14 26.27
CA ASP A 267 -4.28 -2.11 27.18
C ASP A 267 -4.45 -0.75 26.48
N SER A 268 -3.48 -0.38 25.65
CA SER A 268 -3.56 0.84 24.83
C SER A 268 -4.70 0.77 23.82
N ILE A 269 -4.89 -0.39 23.19
CA ILE A 269 -5.99 -0.62 22.24
C ILE A 269 -7.33 -0.53 22.97
N GLU A 270 -7.49 -1.23 24.12
CA GLU A 270 -8.73 -1.15 24.89
C GLU A 270 -9.04 0.28 25.36
N ALA A 271 -8.03 1.03 25.78
CA ALA A 271 -8.20 2.42 26.20
C ALA A 271 -8.74 3.33 25.09
N MET A 272 -8.43 3.03 23.81
CA MET A 272 -8.96 3.80 22.67
C MET A 272 -10.48 3.62 22.50
N TYR A 273 -11.04 2.47 22.90
CA TYR A 273 -12.46 2.18 22.77
C TYR A 273 -13.28 2.59 24.01
N ARG A 274 -12.69 2.61 25.22
CA ARG A 274 -13.38 3.01 26.46
C ARG A 274 -13.76 4.49 26.50
N ARG A 275 -13.05 5.38 25.80
CA ARG A 275 -13.23 6.84 25.84
C ARG A 275 -14.51 7.38 25.17
N LYS A 276 -15.33 6.55 24.53
CA LYS A 276 -16.55 6.96 23.83
C LYS A 276 -17.86 6.35 24.36
N GLU A 277 -17.78 5.59 25.43
CA GLU A 277 -18.97 5.06 26.11
C GLU A 277 -19.43 5.94 27.30
N ALA A 278 -18.82 7.13 27.47
CA ALA A 278 -19.17 8.11 28.50
C ALA A 278 -19.82 9.35 27.88
#